data_e93d9a4d55551b4b12d2efbee69e2993
#
_entry.id   e93d9a4d55551b4b12d2efbee69e2993
#
_cell.length_a   1.000
_cell.length_b   1.000
_cell.length_c   1.000
_cell.angle_alpha   90.00
_cell.angle_beta   90.00
_cell.angle_gamma   90.00
#
_symmetry.space_group_name_H-M   'P 1'
#
loop_
_entity.id
_entity.type
_entity.pdbx_description
1 polymer ?
#
loop_
_entity_poly.entity_id
_entity_poly.type
_entity_poly.pdbx_seq_one_letter_code
_entity_poly.pdbx_strand_id
1 'polypeptide(L)'
;AAGPAIDARDATYQEVMCAGGKPLNALKATLAKVLGHEEIQNMLIGLGADIKTLDPKAENPILSTANLRVANIIFLVDPDPDGGHIAVLFLAAIYRLLPDMFKEGRVWCVRAPLYAVLHNKELYGGMTFNECREKAPKAVKDKEIIRIKGWGEVDETYLEPIAFDP
;
A
#
# COMPACT_ATOMS: atom_id res chain seq x y z
N ALA A 1 8.56 -6.71 5.11
CA ALA A 1 8.23 -5.52 4.27
C ALA A 1 8.42 -4.20 5.01
N ALA A 2 8.16 -4.16 6.33
CA ALA A 2 8.17 -2.88 7.07
C ALA A 2 9.55 -2.21 7.15
N GLY A 3 10.61 -2.96 7.45
CA GLY A 3 11.97 -2.41 7.55
C GLY A 3 12.40 -1.68 6.29
N PRO A 4 12.50 -2.35 5.13
CA PRO A 4 12.88 -1.72 3.87
C PRO A 4 12.00 -0.53 3.48
N ALA A 5 10.70 -0.56 3.78
CA ALA A 5 9.80 0.55 3.51
C ALA A 5 10.07 1.78 4.42
N ILE A 6 10.43 1.53 5.68
CA ILE A 6 10.82 2.59 6.61
C ILE A 6 12.14 3.23 6.18
N ASP A 7 13.07 2.44 5.66
CA ASP A 7 14.39 2.91 5.23
C ASP A 7 14.31 3.68 3.90
N ALA A 8 13.47 3.24 2.98
CA ALA A 8 13.31 3.84 1.65
C ALA A 8 12.45 5.12 1.60
N ARG A 9 11.60 5.37 2.63
CA ARG A 9 10.69 6.53 2.62
C ARG A 9 11.41 7.87 2.78
N ASP A 10 10.86 8.94 2.25
CA ASP A 10 11.21 10.29 2.68
C ASP A 10 10.45 10.64 3.98
N ALA A 11 11.19 10.60 5.11
CA ALA A 11 10.61 10.82 6.44
C ALA A 11 10.09 12.25 6.67
N THR A 12 10.35 13.19 5.76
CA THR A 12 9.87 14.59 5.87
C THR A 12 8.38 14.70 5.58
N TYR A 13 7.82 13.82 4.72
CA TYR A 13 6.42 13.86 4.32
C TYR A 13 5.77 12.48 4.13
N GLN A 14 6.52 11.38 4.29
CA GLN A 14 5.99 10.03 4.16
C GLN A 14 6.01 9.29 5.49
N GLU A 15 4.92 8.59 5.78
CA GLU A 15 4.80 7.72 6.96
C GLU A 15 4.52 6.29 6.52
N VAL A 16 5.02 5.31 7.26
CA VAL A 16 4.74 3.89 7.04
C VAL A 16 3.94 3.35 8.21
N MET A 17 2.78 2.80 7.91
CA MET A 17 1.98 2.03 8.84
C MET A 17 2.10 0.54 8.52
N CYS A 18 2.50 -0.25 9.51
CA CYS A 18 2.60 -1.70 9.36
C CYS A 18 1.29 -2.36 9.79
N ALA A 19 0.68 -3.13 8.89
CA ALA A 19 -0.45 -3.98 9.25
C ALA A 19 0.04 -5.27 9.93
N GLY A 20 -0.48 -5.59 11.11
CA GLY A 20 -0.14 -6.79 11.88
C GLY A 20 -0.83 -8.06 11.39
N GLY A 21 -1.81 -7.94 10.49
CA GLY A 21 -2.56 -9.07 9.96
C GLY A 21 -3.69 -8.69 9.03
N LYS A 22 -4.54 -9.66 8.72
CA LYS A 22 -5.73 -9.47 7.88
C LYS A 22 -6.84 -8.78 8.67
N PRO A 23 -7.31 -7.59 8.27
CA PRO A 23 -8.47 -6.99 8.90
C PRO A 23 -9.74 -7.78 8.58
N LEU A 24 -10.81 -7.54 9.34
CA LEU A 24 -12.11 -8.11 9.03
C LEU A 24 -12.68 -7.54 7.72
N ASN A 25 -13.62 -8.28 7.10
CA ASN A 25 -14.32 -7.77 5.93
C ASN A 25 -15.33 -6.69 6.35
N ALA A 26 -14.95 -5.43 6.17
CA ALA A 26 -15.74 -4.28 6.57
C ALA A 26 -17.10 -4.18 5.85
N LEU A 27 -17.26 -4.74 4.65
CA LEU A 27 -18.52 -4.73 3.91
C LEU A 27 -19.55 -5.74 4.45
N LYS A 28 -19.08 -6.79 5.14
CA LYS A 28 -19.94 -7.85 5.70
C LYS A 28 -20.19 -7.69 7.21
N ALA A 29 -19.33 -6.97 7.92
CA ALA A 29 -19.43 -6.79 9.37
C ALA A 29 -20.34 -5.63 9.74
N THR A 30 -20.86 -5.64 10.99
CA THR A 30 -21.56 -4.48 11.54
C THR A 30 -20.60 -3.31 11.75
N LEU A 31 -21.11 -2.07 11.73
CA LEU A 31 -20.28 -0.88 11.94
C LEU A 31 -19.51 -0.95 13.27
N ALA A 32 -20.14 -1.39 14.33
CA ALA A 32 -19.50 -1.52 15.63
C ALA A 32 -18.31 -2.49 15.61
N LYS A 33 -18.41 -3.62 14.89
CA LYS A 33 -17.29 -4.55 14.70
C LYS A 33 -16.17 -3.94 13.87
N VAL A 34 -16.52 -3.18 12.82
CA VAL A 34 -15.54 -2.50 11.97
C VAL A 34 -14.76 -1.47 12.76
N LEU A 35 -15.45 -0.60 13.51
CA LEU A 35 -14.81 0.44 14.33
C LEU A 35 -14.08 -0.12 15.56
N GLY A 36 -14.45 -1.31 16.03
CA GLY A 36 -13.76 -2.00 17.13
C GLY A 36 -12.57 -2.85 16.69
N HIS A 37 -12.31 -2.99 15.37
CA HIS A 37 -11.21 -3.81 14.89
C HIS A 37 -9.89 -3.05 14.92
N GLU A 38 -8.89 -3.61 15.61
CA GLU A 38 -7.61 -2.95 15.89
C GLU A 38 -6.90 -2.41 14.63
N GLU A 39 -6.75 -3.23 13.59
CA GLU A 39 -6.08 -2.81 12.34
C GLU A 39 -6.82 -1.66 11.64
N ILE A 40 -8.15 -1.65 11.69
CA ILE A 40 -8.95 -0.56 11.11
C ILE A 40 -8.83 0.70 11.97
N GLN A 41 -8.83 0.56 13.31
CA GLN A 41 -8.61 1.69 14.20
C GLN A 41 -7.22 2.30 13.98
N ASN A 42 -6.18 1.49 13.89
CA ASN A 42 -4.82 1.94 13.63
C ASN A 42 -4.74 2.71 12.30
N MET A 43 -5.38 2.21 11.26
CA MET A 43 -5.48 2.90 9.97
C MET A 43 -6.19 4.26 10.12
N LEU A 44 -7.35 4.30 10.75
CA LEU A 44 -8.13 5.55 10.93
C LEU A 44 -7.35 6.58 11.77
N ILE A 45 -6.67 6.14 12.82
CA ILE A 45 -5.81 7.00 13.65
C ILE A 45 -4.63 7.53 12.80
N GLY A 46 -3.96 6.66 12.06
CA GLY A 46 -2.86 7.04 11.17
C GLY A 46 -3.28 8.06 10.12
N LEU A 47 -4.50 7.95 9.59
CA LEU A 47 -5.06 8.91 8.64
C LEU A 47 -5.50 10.24 9.30
N GLY A 48 -5.62 10.28 10.62
CA GLY A 48 -6.20 11.42 11.34
C GLY A 48 -7.71 11.54 11.18
N ALA A 49 -8.40 10.42 10.90
CA ALA A 49 -9.84 10.41 10.73
C ALA A 49 -10.56 10.57 12.07
N ASP A 50 -11.47 11.55 12.17
CA ASP A 50 -12.24 11.77 13.40
C ASP A 50 -13.50 10.91 13.43
N ILE A 51 -13.42 9.78 14.12
CA ILE A 51 -14.52 8.82 14.29
C ILE A 51 -15.74 9.45 14.98
N LYS A 52 -15.55 10.52 15.78
CA LYS A 52 -16.64 11.21 16.47
C LYS A 52 -17.58 11.95 15.52
N THR A 53 -17.14 12.21 14.29
CA THR A 53 -17.96 12.84 13.24
C THR A 53 -18.92 11.86 12.55
N LEU A 54 -18.80 10.55 12.80
CA LEU A 54 -19.75 9.56 12.29
C LEU A 54 -21.14 9.77 12.94
N ASP A 55 -22.16 9.90 12.11
CA ASP A 55 -23.53 9.81 12.57
C ASP A 55 -23.93 8.33 12.72
N PRO A 56 -24.07 7.80 13.94
CA PRO A 56 -24.41 6.39 14.16
C PRO A 56 -25.83 6.03 13.71
N LYS A 57 -26.67 7.03 13.42
CA LYS A 57 -28.03 6.86 12.94
C LYS A 57 -28.14 6.91 11.42
N ALA A 58 -27.08 7.31 10.72
CA ALA A 58 -27.06 7.28 9.28
C ALA A 58 -27.12 5.84 8.76
N GLU A 59 -27.83 5.61 7.70
CA GLU A 59 -27.92 4.29 7.05
C GLU A 59 -26.54 3.81 6.58
N ASN A 60 -25.74 4.72 6.03
CA ASN A 60 -24.37 4.47 5.59
C ASN A 60 -23.45 5.58 6.17
N PRO A 61 -23.01 5.45 7.42
CA PRO A 61 -22.16 6.47 8.04
C PRO A 61 -20.79 6.51 7.39
N ILE A 62 -20.40 7.70 6.95
CA ILE A 62 -19.09 7.97 6.32
C ILE A 62 -18.32 9.03 7.10
N LEU A 63 -16.99 8.96 7.03
CA LEU A 63 -16.08 9.95 7.60
C LEU A 63 -15.74 11.02 6.56
N SER A 64 -15.51 12.25 7.03
CA SER A 64 -15.04 13.33 6.18
C SER A 64 -13.57 13.15 5.83
N THR A 65 -13.20 13.43 4.58
CA THR A 65 -11.82 13.47 4.10
C THR A 65 -11.15 14.83 4.27
N ALA A 66 -11.91 15.87 4.65
CA ALA A 66 -11.44 17.26 4.67
C ALA A 66 -10.30 17.54 5.67
N ASN A 67 -10.26 16.79 6.79
CA ASN A 67 -9.29 17.01 7.87
C ASN A 67 -8.31 15.84 8.03
N LEU A 68 -8.19 14.98 7.03
CA LEU A 68 -7.18 13.92 7.06
C LEU A 68 -5.77 14.52 7.03
N ARG A 69 -4.89 13.96 7.87
CA ARG A 69 -3.50 14.42 7.97
C ARG A 69 -2.62 13.97 6.80
N VAL A 70 -3.10 13.04 5.97
CA VAL A 70 -2.39 12.51 4.82
C VAL A 70 -3.14 12.84 3.53
N ALA A 71 -2.41 13.14 2.47
CA ALA A 71 -2.98 13.40 1.14
C ALA A 71 -3.38 12.10 0.46
N ASN A 72 -2.52 11.08 0.48
CA ASN A 72 -2.70 9.83 -0.22
C ASN A 72 -2.48 8.62 0.70
N ILE A 73 -3.11 7.50 0.36
CA ILE A 73 -2.81 6.17 0.91
C ILE A 73 -2.19 5.34 -0.20
N ILE A 74 -1.05 4.73 0.09
CA ILE A 74 -0.34 3.87 -0.85
C ILE A 74 -0.20 2.48 -0.21
N PHE A 75 -0.84 1.48 -0.79
CA PHE A 75 -0.71 0.09 -0.34
C PHE A 75 0.55 -0.52 -0.91
N LEU A 76 1.45 -0.92 -0.02
CA LEU A 76 2.64 -1.68 -0.32
C LEU A 76 2.47 -3.09 0.25
N VAL A 77 2.06 -4.04 -0.58
CA VAL A 77 1.81 -5.43 -0.21
C VAL A 77 2.67 -6.38 -1.03
N ASP A 78 3.01 -7.52 -0.44
CA ASP A 78 3.78 -8.54 -1.15
C ASP A 78 3.02 -9.03 -2.39
N PRO A 79 3.72 -9.40 -3.48
CA PRO A 79 3.11 -9.82 -4.74
C PRO A 79 2.59 -11.27 -4.66
N ASP A 80 1.96 -11.63 -3.56
CA ASP A 80 1.38 -12.93 -3.30
C ASP A 80 -0.14 -12.83 -3.03
N PRO A 81 -0.88 -13.96 -3.02
CA PRO A 81 -2.32 -13.95 -2.75
C PRO A 81 -2.70 -13.40 -1.38
N ASP A 82 -1.86 -13.56 -0.35
CA ASP A 82 -2.13 -13.08 1.00
C ASP A 82 -1.98 -11.56 1.07
N GLY A 83 -0.94 -10.98 0.46
CA GLY A 83 -0.77 -9.54 0.34
C GLY A 83 -1.93 -8.89 -0.43
N GLY A 84 -2.33 -9.48 -1.55
CA GLY A 84 -3.50 -9.02 -2.31
C GLY A 84 -4.79 -9.07 -1.49
N HIS A 85 -4.99 -10.11 -0.67
CA HIS A 85 -6.16 -10.25 0.20
C HIS A 85 -6.16 -9.19 1.32
N ILE A 86 -5.01 -8.93 1.95
CA ILE A 86 -4.87 -7.86 2.96
C ILE A 86 -5.23 -6.50 2.35
N ALA A 87 -4.69 -6.17 1.17
CA ALA A 87 -5.01 -4.92 0.49
C ALA A 87 -6.51 -4.76 0.23
N VAL A 88 -7.16 -5.79 -0.32
CA VAL A 88 -8.61 -5.77 -0.60
C VAL A 88 -9.44 -5.55 0.66
N LEU A 89 -9.06 -6.13 1.80
CA LEU A 89 -9.79 -5.95 3.06
C LEU A 89 -9.65 -4.51 3.61
N PHE A 90 -8.48 -3.90 3.52
CA PHE A 90 -8.29 -2.49 3.86
C PHE A 90 -9.02 -1.57 2.87
N LEU A 91 -8.94 -1.85 1.56
CA LEU A 91 -9.68 -1.10 0.55
C LEU A 91 -11.19 -1.14 0.81
N ALA A 92 -11.72 -2.30 1.23
CA ALA A 92 -13.13 -2.43 1.61
C ALA A 92 -13.48 -1.58 2.84
N ALA A 93 -12.58 -1.46 3.83
CA ALA A 93 -12.78 -0.60 4.99
C ALA A 93 -12.76 0.90 4.60
N ILE A 94 -11.80 1.31 3.76
CA ILE A 94 -11.74 2.68 3.24
C ILE A 94 -12.97 2.99 2.39
N TYR A 95 -13.37 2.10 1.50
CA TYR A 95 -14.55 2.29 0.65
C TYR A 95 -15.81 2.49 1.48
N ARG A 96 -15.95 1.75 2.59
CA ARG A 96 -17.11 1.88 3.48
C ARG A 96 -17.09 3.15 4.30
N LEU A 97 -15.94 3.53 4.87
CA LEU A 97 -15.83 4.61 5.86
C LEU A 97 -15.40 5.95 5.27
N LEU A 98 -14.61 5.94 4.21
CA LEU A 98 -13.99 7.10 3.56
C LEU A 98 -14.11 7.02 2.03
N PRO A 99 -15.32 6.81 1.47
CA PRO A 99 -15.50 6.58 0.03
C PRO A 99 -14.99 7.74 -0.83
N ASP A 100 -14.97 8.96 -0.29
CA ASP A 100 -14.50 10.14 -1.02
C ASP A 100 -13.01 10.08 -1.33
N MET A 101 -12.19 9.33 -0.56
CA MET A 101 -10.79 9.10 -0.91
C MET A 101 -10.62 8.45 -2.29
N PHE A 102 -11.54 7.55 -2.68
CA PHE A 102 -11.53 6.95 -4.02
C PHE A 102 -11.95 7.94 -5.10
N LYS A 103 -13.00 8.74 -4.83
CA LYS A 103 -13.49 9.78 -5.78
C LYS A 103 -12.43 10.86 -6.01
N GLU A 104 -11.66 11.18 -4.98
CA GLU A 104 -10.58 12.16 -5.00
C GLU A 104 -9.27 11.59 -5.57
N GLY A 105 -9.20 10.31 -5.93
CA GLY A 105 -8.00 9.66 -6.47
C GLY A 105 -6.84 9.54 -5.47
N ARG A 106 -7.13 9.44 -4.17
CA ARG A 106 -6.15 9.44 -3.07
C ARG A 106 -5.75 8.05 -2.58
N VAL A 107 -6.21 6.99 -3.25
CA VAL A 107 -5.93 5.60 -2.87
C VAL A 107 -5.16 4.91 -3.99
N TRP A 108 -3.96 4.44 -3.67
CA TRP A 108 -3.02 3.85 -4.60
C TRP A 108 -2.57 2.46 -4.14
N CYS A 109 -2.17 1.62 -5.07
CA CYS A 109 -1.60 0.32 -4.78
C CYS A 109 -0.35 0.11 -5.64
N VAL A 110 0.76 -0.21 -5.02
CA VAL A 110 2.00 -0.50 -5.72
C VAL A 110 1.91 -1.86 -6.37
N ARG A 111 2.14 -1.92 -7.68
CA ARG A 111 2.31 -3.16 -8.43
C ARG A 111 3.79 -3.48 -8.54
N ALA A 112 4.27 -4.32 -7.63
CA ALA A 112 5.64 -4.80 -7.70
C ALA A 112 5.89 -5.59 -8.98
N PRO A 113 7.03 -5.36 -9.68
CA PRO A 113 7.49 -6.29 -10.70
C PRO A 113 7.92 -7.60 -10.03
N LEU A 114 7.71 -8.75 -10.69
CA LEU A 114 8.22 -10.03 -10.21
C LEU A 114 9.71 -10.23 -10.50
N TYR A 115 10.24 -9.53 -11.51
CA TYR A 115 11.64 -9.52 -11.89
C TYR A 115 12.11 -8.09 -12.06
N ALA A 116 13.27 -7.76 -11.53
CA ALA A 116 13.82 -6.42 -11.62
C ALA A 116 15.35 -6.43 -11.67
N VAL A 117 15.91 -5.37 -12.22
CA VAL A 117 17.34 -5.05 -12.17
C VAL A 117 17.50 -3.54 -12.05
N LEU A 118 18.42 -3.11 -11.19
CA LEU A 118 18.83 -1.72 -11.07
C LEU A 118 20.12 -1.53 -11.88
N HIS A 119 20.10 -0.60 -12.84
CA HIS A 119 21.28 -0.28 -13.65
C HIS A 119 21.40 1.23 -13.82
N ASN A 120 22.54 1.80 -13.43
CA ASN A 120 22.79 3.25 -13.45
C ASN A 120 21.71 4.08 -12.73
N LYS A 121 21.21 3.60 -11.59
CA LYS A 121 20.13 4.18 -10.78
C LYS A 121 18.75 4.14 -11.45
N GLU A 122 18.61 3.49 -12.58
CA GLU A 122 17.33 3.29 -13.25
C GLU A 122 16.84 1.86 -13.04
N LEU A 123 15.57 1.72 -12.64
CA LEU A 123 14.94 0.42 -12.38
C LEU A 123 14.24 -0.11 -13.63
N TYR A 124 14.60 -1.32 -14.02
CA TYR A 124 13.95 -2.07 -15.10
C TYR A 124 13.22 -3.25 -14.49
N GLY A 125 11.90 -3.31 -14.69
CA GLY A 125 11.06 -4.33 -14.10
C GLY A 125 10.08 -4.97 -15.08
N GLY A 126 9.68 -6.22 -14.78
CA GLY A 126 8.70 -6.97 -15.55
C GLY A 126 7.97 -8.01 -14.70
N MET A 127 6.81 -8.45 -15.18
CA MET A 127 6.06 -9.55 -14.55
C MET A 127 6.65 -10.91 -14.91
N THR A 128 7.44 -10.97 -15.97
CA THR A 128 8.22 -12.15 -16.37
C THR A 128 9.70 -11.79 -16.52
N PHE A 129 10.56 -12.81 -16.45
CA PHE A 129 11.99 -12.63 -16.69
C PHE A 129 12.26 -12.01 -18.08
N ASN A 130 11.55 -12.48 -19.10
CA ASN A 130 11.72 -12.00 -20.48
C ASN A 130 11.33 -10.53 -20.61
N GLU A 131 10.20 -10.10 -20.02
CA GLU A 131 9.81 -8.68 -20.01
C GLU A 131 10.87 -7.78 -19.36
N CYS A 132 11.40 -8.21 -18.20
CA CYS A 132 12.48 -7.49 -17.53
C CYS A 132 13.74 -7.44 -18.42
N ARG A 133 14.11 -8.56 -19.04
CA ARG A 133 15.27 -8.68 -19.90
C ARG A 133 15.16 -7.77 -21.15
N GLU A 134 13.98 -7.71 -21.76
CA GLU A 134 13.72 -6.87 -22.94
C GLU A 134 13.83 -5.38 -22.64
N LYS A 135 13.37 -4.96 -21.45
CA LYS A 135 13.43 -3.57 -21.00
C LYS A 135 14.82 -3.16 -20.54
N ALA A 136 15.58 -4.09 -19.95
CA ALA A 136 16.90 -3.82 -19.41
C ALA A 136 17.94 -3.57 -20.51
N PRO A 137 18.93 -2.66 -20.29
CA PRO A 137 20.00 -2.42 -21.22
C PRO A 137 20.77 -3.69 -21.58
N LYS A 138 21.33 -3.75 -22.80
CA LYS A 138 22.12 -4.91 -23.28
C LYS A 138 23.36 -5.19 -22.41
N ALA A 139 23.87 -4.18 -21.72
CA ALA A 139 24.99 -4.31 -20.79
C ALA A 139 24.69 -5.15 -19.56
N VAL A 140 23.41 -5.20 -19.15
CA VAL A 140 22.95 -5.99 -18.00
C VAL A 140 23.02 -7.47 -18.34
N LYS A 141 23.59 -8.26 -17.44
CA LYS A 141 23.67 -9.73 -17.59
C LYS A 141 22.44 -10.37 -16.95
N ASP A 142 21.99 -11.50 -17.47
CA ASP A 142 20.82 -12.23 -16.99
C ASP A 142 20.88 -12.56 -15.48
N LYS A 143 22.07 -12.84 -14.96
CA LYS A 143 22.32 -13.12 -13.54
C LYS A 143 22.12 -11.91 -12.61
N GLU A 144 22.04 -10.70 -13.16
CA GLU A 144 21.82 -9.46 -12.39
C GLU A 144 20.32 -9.18 -12.22
N ILE A 145 19.47 -9.84 -13.02
CA ILE A 145 18.02 -9.76 -12.88
C ILE A 145 17.60 -10.60 -11.67
N ILE A 146 17.05 -9.95 -10.67
CA ILE A 146 16.56 -10.61 -9.45
C ILE A 146 15.08 -10.93 -9.57
N ARG A 147 14.64 -11.98 -8.85
CA ARG A 147 13.22 -12.25 -8.64
C ARG A 147 12.77 -11.68 -7.32
N ILE A 148 11.77 -10.82 -7.34
CA ILE A 148 11.14 -10.23 -6.15
C ILE A 148 10.05 -11.18 -5.66
N LYS A 149 10.23 -11.76 -4.46
CA LYS A 149 9.25 -12.65 -3.82
C LYS A 149 8.43 -11.93 -2.76
N GLY A 150 9.04 -10.97 -2.08
CA GLY A 150 8.41 -10.13 -1.07
C GLY A 150 9.29 -8.91 -0.79
N TRP A 151 8.69 -7.86 -0.28
CA TRP A 151 9.38 -6.60 -0.01
C TRP A 151 10.44 -6.70 1.09
N GLY A 152 10.34 -7.69 1.97
CA GLY A 152 11.34 -7.94 3.02
C GLY A 152 12.66 -8.50 2.51
N GLU A 153 12.71 -9.00 1.27
CA GLU A 153 13.90 -9.54 0.63
C GLU A 153 14.57 -8.55 -0.34
N VAL A 154 13.95 -7.37 -0.53
CA VAL A 154 14.38 -6.36 -1.50
C VAL A 154 15.12 -5.25 -0.78
N ASP A 155 16.28 -4.88 -1.31
CA ASP A 155 17.06 -3.74 -0.84
C ASP A 155 16.28 -2.42 -1.02
N GLU A 156 16.48 -1.47 -0.13
CA GLU A 156 15.86 -0.14 -0.15
C GLU A 156 16.07 0.58 -1.50
N THR A 157 17.23 0.38 -2.15
CA THR A 157 17.56 0.97 -3.45
C THR A 157 16.64 0.53 -4.59
N TYR A 158 16.01 -0.65 -4.46
CA TYR A 158 14.98 -1.11 -5.39
C TYR A 158 13.60 -0.59 -4.99
N LEU A 159 13.34 -0.44 -3.69
CA LEU A 159 12.02 -0.09 -3.19
C LEU A 159 11.72 1.40 -3.40
N GLU A 160 12.72 2.26 -3.23
CA GLU A 160 12.60 3.71 -3.41
C GLU A 160 11.98 4.07 -4.78
N PRO A 161 12.55 3.67 -5.95
CA PRO A 161 11.97 4.03 -7.25
C PRO A 161 10.68 3.28 -7.59
N ILE A 162 10.31 2.21 -6.86
CA ILE A 162 9.07 1.48 -7.09
C ILE A 162 7.89 2.11 -6.35
N ALA A 163 8.10 2.58 -5.12
CA ALA A 163 7.03 2.89 -4.21
C ALA A 163 7.09 4.29 -3.59
N PHE A 164 8.26 4.93 -3.57
CA PHE A 164 8.48 6.16 -2.82
C PHE A 164 9.00 7.33 -3.66
N ASP A 165 9.48 7.09 -4.88
CA ASP A 165 9.82 8.16 -5.82
C ASP A 165 8.53 8.76 -6.41
N PRO A 166 8.30 10.09 -6.31
CA PRO A 166 7.08 10.75 -6.75
C PRO A 166 6.92 10.83 -8.27
#